data_2ebc3b72066a93e653fd332261c7f191
#
_entry.id   2ebc3b72066a93e653fd332261c7f191
#
_cell.length_a   1.000
_cell.length_b   1.000
_cell.length_c   1.000
_cell.angle_alpha   90.00
_cell.angle_beta   90.00
_cell.angle_gamma   90.00
#
_symmetry.space_group_name_H-M   'P 1'
#
loop_
_entity.id
_entity.type
_entity.pdbx_description
1 polymer ?
#
loop_
_entity_poly.entity_id
_entity_poly.type
_entity_poly.pdbx_seq_one_letter_code
_entity_poly.pdbx_strand_id
1 'polypeptide(L)'
;VLKGKTYKRVGPDYRFDEQVSFHDIKETFGLNHIRIGSWVEEEEKHKAANLIFDSLADLAFILKLPPIAIGLRQTLNLAFGSGGQQGVQAHYMPAGRELALAKNAGAGALAHEFWHAYDHYIASKAFKIPSNNRGARGASFASSCWLADVTSIKHPLNQRLERVFATTFLSHDGLDSHEYIDRAVALDNQYGRLYLSTPTELMARAFEACIESYPEISNPYLVYETLKSQLATAGGYPDLEHRQQIFNALIAYFEPLGIALTKK
;
A
#
# COMPACT_ATOMS: atom_id res chain seq x y z
N VAL A 1 13.03 -4.51 -17.88
CA VAL A 1 12.43 -4.89 -16.63
C VAL A 1 13.46 -5.58 -15.80
N LEU A 2 14.04 -5.26 -14.76
CA LEU A 2 14.91 -6.09 -13.91
C LEU A 2 16.29 -6.44 -14.51
N LYS A 3 16.98 -5.50 -15.14
CA LYS A 3 18.34 -5.77 -15.62
C LYS A 3 19.24 -6.24 -14.47
N GLY A 4 19.57 -7.53 -14.45
CA GLY A 4 20.60 -8.13 -13.61
C GLY A 4 20.17 -8.58 -12.19
N LYS A 5 18.90 -8.53 -11.80
CA LYS A 5 18.43 -9.08 -10.52
C LYS A 5 17.49 -10.27 -10.73
N THR A 6 17.85 -11.40 -10.18
CA THR A 6 16.95 -12.57 -10.10
C THR A 6 16.04 -12.39 -8.90
N TYR A 7 14.76 -12.12 -9.13
CA TYR A 7 13.76 -12.04 -8.07
C TYR A 7 13.22 -13.45 -7.80
N LYS A 8 13.55 -14.01 -6.65
CA LYS A 8 13.00 -15.28 -6.22
C LYS A 8 11.84 -15.01 -5.27
N ARG A 9 10.63 -15.22 -5.76
CA ARG A 9 9.43 -15.21 -4.93
C ARG A 9 9.32 -16.53 -4.16
N VAL A 10 8.82 -16.45 -2.93
CA VAL A 10 8.36 -17.58 -2.12
C VAL A 10 6.91 -17.31 -1.73
N GLY A 11 6.05 -18.25 -1.95
CA GLY A 11 4.61 -18.15 -1.68
C GLY A 11 3.80 -19.14 -2.52
N PRO A 12 2.47 -19.19 -2.36
CA PRO A 12 1.59 -20.08 -3.12
C PRO A 12 1.66 -19.81 -4.63
N ASP A 13 1.54 -20.84 -5.43
CA ASP A 13 1.38 -20.68 -6.87
C ASP A 13 -0.09 -20.38 -7.21
N TYR A 14 -0.39 -19.13 -7.54
CA TYR A 14 -1.75 -18.68 -7.88
C TYR A 14 -2.06 -18.85 -9.36
N ARG A 15 -1.06 -19.03 -10.20
CA ARG A 15 -1.18 -19.11 -11.66
C ARG A 15 -1.07 -20.53 -12.20
N PHE A 16 -0.74 -21.52 -11.35
CA PHE A 16 -0.51 -22.91 -11.75
C PHE A 16 0.49 -23.02 -12.92
N ASP A 17 1.59 -22.27 -12.83
CA ASP A 17 2.63 -22.11 -13.84
C ASP A 17 2.15 -21.51 -15.19
N GLU A 18 0.91 -21.05 -15.28
CA GLU A 18 0.39 -20.41 -16.48
C GLU A 18 0.89 -18.96 -16.63
N GLN A 19 1.00 -18.52 -17.87
CA GLN A 19 1.26 -17.12 -18.19
C GLN A 19 -0.03 -16.31 -18.09
N VAL A 20 0.05 -15.13 -17.50
CA VAL A 20 -1.10 -14.22 -17.41
C VAL A 20 -0.86 -12.95 -18.23
N SER A 21 -1.96 -12.37 -18.67
CA SER A 21 -1.98 -11.08 -19.36
C SER A 21 -2.38 -9.94 -18.40
N PHE A 22 -2.22 -8.69 -18.84
CA PHE A 22 -2.77 -7.54 -18.13
C PHE A 22 -4.31 -7.53 -18.10
N HIS A 23 -4.95 -8.22 -19.04
CA HIS A 23 -6.41 -8.41 -19.00
C HIS A 23 -6.78 -9.31 -17.82
N ASP A 24 -6.06 -10.42 -17.62
CA ASP A 24 -6.31 -11.33 -16.49
C ASP A 24 -6.09 -10.62 -15.16
N ILE A 25 -5.09 -9.76 -15.05
CA ILE A 25 -4.88 -8.91 -13.86
C ILE A 25 -6.10 -8.02 -13.62
N LYS A 26 -6.57 -7.33 -14.67
CA LYS A 26 -7.74 -6.43 -14.55
C LYS A 26 -8.96 -7.16 -14.02
N GLU A 27 -9.30 -8.30 -14.61
CA GLU A 27 -10.49 -9.08 -14.25
C GLU A 27 -10.34 -9.71 -12.85
N THR A 28 -9.21 -10.35 -12.57
CA THR A 28 -8.97 -11.03 -11.29
C THR A 28 -9.00 -10.07 -10.11
N PHE A 29 -8.34 -8.94 -10.24
CA PHE A 29 -8.22 -7.98 -9.14
C PHE A 29 -9.26 -6.85 -9.18
N GLY A 30 -10.16 -6.84 -10.16
CA GLY A 30 -11.23 -5.85 -10.25
C GLY A 30 -10.71 -4.42 -10.47
N LEU A 31 -9.67 -4.25 -11.27
CA LEU A 31 -9.15 -2.93 -11.62
C LEU A 31 -10.08 -2.23 -12.63
N ASN A 32 -10.17 -0.90 -12.54
CA ASN A 32 -10.97 -0.12 -13.47
C ASN A 32 -10.34 -0.08 -14.87
N HIS A 33 -9.08 0.31 -14.93
CA HIS A 33 -8.33 0.42 -16.18
C HIS A 33 -6.86 0.07 -15.98
N ILE A 34 -6.24 -0.48 -17.02
CA ILE A 34 -4.78 -0.70 -17.08
C ILE A 34 -4.21 0.00 -18.29
N ARG A 35 -3.20 0.83 -18.08
CA ARG A 35 -2.45 1.55 -19.11
C ARG A 35 -1.02 1.03 -19.18
N ILE A 36 -0.61 0.61 -20.38
CA ILE A 36 0.74 0.12 -20.64
C ILE A 36 1.46 1.11 -21.53
N GLY A 37 2.70 1.46 -21.19
CA GLY A 37 3.52 2.33 -22.01
C GLY A 37 3.78 1.72 -23.40
N SER A 38 3.66 2.52 -24.45
CA SER A 38 3.82 2.07 -25.84
C SER A 38 5.22 1.52 -26.19
N TRP A 39 6.21 1.86 -25.38
CA TRP A 39 7.61 1.45 -25.53
C TRP A 39 7.95 0.14 -24.78
N VAL A 40 6.95 -0.51 -24.14
CA VAL A 40 7.13 -1.80 -23.46
C VAL A 40 7.01 -2.93 -24.49
N GLU A 41 8.06 -3.73 -24.62
CA GLU A 41 8.07 -4.87 -25.53
C GLU A 41 7.17 -6.01 -25.07
N GLU A 42 6.69 -6.87 -25.99
CA GLU A 42 5.75 -7.95 -25.66
C GLU A 42 6.31 -8.93 -24.62
N GLU A 43 7.58 -9.34 -24.77
CA GLU A 43 8.23 -10.24 -23.81
C GLU A 43 8.29 -9.62 -22.40
N GLU A 44 8.53 -8.29 -22.32
CA GLU A 44 8.53 -7.56 -21.06
C GLU A 44 7.13 -7.44 -20.46
N LYS A 45 6.09 -7.30 -21.30
CA LYS A 45 4.70 -7.27 -20.84
C LYS A 45 4.31 -8.57 -20.14
N HIS A 46 4.63 -9.73 -20.73
CA HIS A 46 4.33 -11.03 -20.13
C HIS A 46 5.06 -11.23 -18.78
N LYS A 47 6.36 -10.94 -18.74
CA LYS A 47 7.15 -11.02 -17.51
C LYS A 47 6.59 -10.09 -16.42
N ALA A 48 6.26 -8.86 -16.79
CA ALA A 48 5.71 -7.89 -15.85
C ALA A 48 4.31 -8.30 -15.38
N ALA A 49 3.46 -8.80 -16.27
CA ALA A 49 2.13 -9.27 -15.90
C ALA A 49 2.18 -10.37 -14.85
N ASN A 50 3.04 -11.37 -15.03
CA ASN A 50 3.23 -12.44 -14.04
C ASN A 50 3.67 -11.90 -12.68
N LEU A 51 4.67 -11.01 -12.65
CA LEU A 51 5.19 -10.42 -11.41
C LEU A 51 4.14 -9.55 -10.69
N ILE A 52 3.39 -8.76 -11.43
CA ILE A 52 2.31 -7.93 -10.88
C ILE A 52 1.18 -8.80 -10.36
N PHE A 53 0.77 -9.81 -11.13
CA PHE A 53 -0.28 -10.75 -10.72
C PHE A 53 0.07 -11.42 -9.39
N ASP A 54 1.24 -12.04 -9.32
CA ASP A 54 1.71 -12.72 -8.11
C ASP A 54 1.79 -11.75 -6.92
N SER A 55 2.19 -10.50 -7.16
CA SER A 55 2.30 -9.51 -6.08
C SER A 55 0.93 -9.06 -5.56
N LEU A 56 -0.04 -8.84 -6.43
CA LEU A 56 -1.41 -8.50 -6.03
C LEU A 56 -2.10 -9.67 -5.36
N ALA A 57 -1.82 -10.91 -5.80
CA ALA A 57 -2.34 -12.13 -5.17
C ALA A 57 -1.74 -12.36 -3.78
N ASP A 58 -0.43 -12.18 -3.61
CA ASP A 58 0.23 -12.22 -2.30
C ASP A 58 -0.34 -11.17 -1.35
N LEU A 59 -0.53 -9.95 -1.84
CA LEU A 59 -1.12 -8.87 -1.05
C LEU A 59 -2.54 -9.22 -0.60
N ALA A 60 -3.38 -9.72 -1.51
CA ALA A 60 -4.74 -10.16 -1.18
C ALA A 60 -4.73 -11.29 -0.14
N PHE A 61 -3.83 -12.27 -0.30
CA PHE A 61 -3.67 -13.39 0.63
C PHE A 61 -3.25 -12.91 2.03
N ILE A 62 -2.22 -12.08 2.13
CA ILE A 62 -1.73 -11.53 3.41
C ILE A 62 -2.85 -10.76 4.12
N LEU A 63 -3.62 -9.95 3.38
CA LEU A 63 -4.70 -9.13 3.94
C LEU A 63 -6.01 -9.90 4.15
N LYS A 64 -6.08 -11.20 3.83
CA LYS A 64 -7.31 -12.00 3.90
C LYS A 64 -8.46 -11.42 3.08
N LEU A 65 -8.14 -10.79 1.95
CA LEU A 65 -9.10 -10.21 1.03
C LEU A 65 -9.36 -11.14 -0.17
N PRO A 66 -10.57 -11.18 -0.72
CA PRO A 66 -10.76 -11.78 -2.04
C PRO A 66 -10.00 -10.95 -3.08
N PRO A 67 -9.35 -11.59 -4.09
CA PRO A 67 -8.51 -10.88 -5.07
C PRO A 67 -9.18 -9.66 -5.70
N ILE A 68 -10.46 -9.78 -6.04
CA ILE A 68 -11.24 -8.68 -6.66
C ILE A 68 -11.34 -7.42 -5.80
N ALA A 69 -11.12 -7.51 -4.49
CA ALA A 69 -11.15 -6.37 -3.57
C ALA A 69 -9.95 -5.44 -3.73
N ILE A 70 -8.84 -5.92 -4.31
CA ILE A 70 -7.63 -5.14 -4.55
C ILE A 70 -7.91 -3.95 -5.49
N GLY A 71 -8.82 -4.09 -6.44
CA GLY A 71 -9.23 -3.02 -7.35
C GLY A 71 -10.13 -1.94 -6.75
N LEU A 72 -10.37 -2.00 -5.42
CA LEU A 72 -11.10 -0.98 -4.67
C LEU A 72 -12.47 -0.66 -5.27
N ARG A 73 -13.25 -1.72 -5.52
CA ARG A 73 -14.56 -1.64 -6.21
C ARG A 73 -14.45 -1.02 -7.59
N GLN A 74 -13.48 -1.44 -8.38
CA GLN A 74 -13.25 -0.96 -9.75
C GLN A 74 -13.00 0.56 -9.81
N THR A 75 -12.34 1.11 -8.80
CA THR A 75 -11.94 2.52 -8.80
C THR A 75 -10.44 2.72 -8.95
N LEU A 76 -9.64 1.67 -8.76
CA LEU A 76 -8.18 1.72 -8.89
C LEU A 76 -7.77 1.49 -10.35
N ASN A 77 -6.97 2.40 -10.87
CA ASN A 77 -6.28 2.26 -12.16
C ASN A 77 -4.84 1.79 -11.93
N LEU A 78 -4.32 1.04 -12.88
CA LEU A 78 -2.92 0.62 -12.91
C LEU A 78 -2.23 1.17 -14.16
N ALA A 79 -1.04 1.72 -14.00
CA ALA A 79 -0.18 2.07 -15.12
C ALA A 79 1.14 1.32 -15.02
N PHE A 80 1.60 0.74 -16.13
CA PHE A 80 2.88 0.06 -16.21
C PHE A 80 3.74 0.64 -17.32
N GLY A 81 4.97 1.03 -17.00
CA GLY A 81 5.91 1.57 -17.97
C GLY A 81 5.46 2.88 -18.62
N SER A 82 4.56 3.63 -18.01
CA SER A 82 4.09 4.92 -18.50
C SER A 82 4.21 5.97 -17.38
N GLY A 83 4.73 7.15 -17.72
CA GLY A 83 4.75 8.31 -16.82
C GLY A 83 5.79 8.29 -15.70
N GLY A 84 6.88 7.54 -15.83
CA GLY A 84 7.92 7.47 -14.80
C GLY A 84 8.74 8.73 -14.67
N GLN A 85 8.92 9.23 -13.45
CA GLN A 85 10.01 10.15 -13.11
C GLN A 85 11.30 9.34 -12.94
N GLN A 86 12.43 9.92 -13.35
CA GLN A 86 13.74 9.26 -13.22
C GLN A 86 14.04 8.98 -11.73
N GLY A 87 14.27 7.70 -11.38
CA GLY A 87 14.55 7.26 -10.01
C GLY A 87 13.33 6.91 -9.15
N VAL A 88 12.09 7.09 -9.64
CA VAL A 88 10.87 6.71 -8.93
C VAL A 88 10.43 5.30 -9.37
N GLN A 89 10.33 4.38 -8.41
CA GLN A 89 10.00 2.96 -8.67
C GLN A 89 8.50 2.75 -8.92
N ALA A 90 7.69 3.38 -8.09
CA ALA A 90 6.24 3.40 -8.18
C ALA A 90 5.71 4.68 -7.57
N HIS A 91 4.50 5.06 -7.88
CA HIS A 91 3.80 6.14 -7.19
C HIS A 91 2.27 6.02 -7.37
N TYR A 92 1.54 6.48 -6.36
CA TYR A 92 0.10 6.63 -6.44
C TYR A 92 -0.29 8.06 -6.78
N MET A 93 -1.16 8.24 -7.76
CA MET A 93 -1.71 9.54 -8.16
C MET A 93 -3.19 9.66 -7.75
N PRO A 94 -3.52 10.43 -6.70
CA PRO A 94 -4.90 10.54 -6.20
C PRO A 94 -5.89 11.07 -7.23
N ALA A 95 -5.50 12.05 -8.05
CA ALA A 95 -6.36 12.66 -9.07
C ALA A 95 -6.89 11.64 -10.09
N GLY A 96 -6.04 10.69 -10.50
CA GLY A 96 -6.40 9.62 -11.42
C GLY A 96 -6.76 8.31 -10.72
N ARG A 97 -6.62 8.23 -9.39
CA ARG A 97 -6.66 6.97 -8.65
C ARG A 97 -5.80 5.90 -9.32
N GLU A 98 -4.63 6.29 -9.75
CA GLU A 98 -3.73 5.47 -10.55
C GLU A 98 -2.48 5.09 -9.76
N LEU A 99 -2.23 3.79 -9.67
CA LEU A 99 -1.00 3.21 -9.19
C LEU A 99 -0.09 2.99 -10.39
N ALA A 100 0.97 3.76 -10.48
CA ALA A 100 1.92 3.70 -11.58
C ALA A 100 3.19 2.95 -11.17
N LEU A 101 3.54 1.95 -11.96
CA LEU A 101 4.73 1.11 -11.79
C LEU A 101 5.73 1.42 -12.91
N ALA A 102 6.93 1.82 -12.55
CA ALA A 102 7.96 2.10 -13.53
C ALA A 102 8.58 0.80 -14.09
N LYS A 103 8.80 0.77 -15.40
CA LYS A 103 9.40 -0.38 -16.09
C LYS A 103 10.82 -0.71 -15.58
N ASN A 104 11.64 0.29 -15.36
CA ASN A 104 13.07 0.15 -15.08
C ASN A 104 13.47 0.39 -13.63
N ALA A 105 12.59 0.87 -12.81
CA ALA A 105 12.95 1.30 -11.45
C ALA A 105 12.93 0.17 -10.43
N GLY A 106 12.63 -1.02 -10.81
CA GLY A 106 12.67 -2.16 -9.91
C GLY A 106 11.39 -2.37 -9.13
N ALA A 107 11.33 -3.54 -8.61
CA ALA A 107 10.30 -4.07 -7.74
C ALA A 107 10.44 -3.50 -6.33
N GLY A 108 9.41 -3.62 -5.54
CA GLY A 108 9.50 -3.48 -4.10
C GLY A 108 8.80 -2.28 -3.49
N ALA A 109 8.10 -1.47 -4.28
CA ALA A 109 7.31 -0.35 -3.77
C ALA A 109 5.78 -0.54 -3.91
N LEU A 110 5.32 -1.69 -4.43
CA LEU A 110 3.90 -1.90 -4.72
C LEU A 110 3.04 -1.85 -3.45
N ALA A 111 3.49 -2.45 -2.36
CA ALA A 111 2.74 -2.44 -1.10
C ALA A 111 2.61 -1.02 -0.54
N HIS A 112 3.68 -0.22 -0.59
CA HIS A 112 3.68 1.17 -0.16
C HIS A 112 2.64 2.00 -0.91
N GLU A 113 2.69 1.94 -2.23
CA GLU A 113 1.79 2.71 -3.10
C GLU A 113 0.35 2.20 -3.06
N PHE A 114 0.15 0.90 -2.85
CA PHE A 114 -1.17 0.35 -2.61
C PHE A 114 -1.80 0.91 -1.33
N TRP A 115 -1.00 1.10 -0.27
CA TRP A 115 -1.55 1.72 0.94
C TRP A 115 -2.02 3.16 0.67
N HIS A 116 -1.27 3.96 -0.06
CA HIS A 116 -1.72 5.30 -0.46
C HIS A 116 -3.05 5.25 -1.23
N ALA A 117 -3.20 4.30 -2.14
CA ALA A 117 -4.45 4.10 -2.87
C ALA A 117 -5.60 3.72 -1.94
N TYR A 118 -5.36 2.81 -1.00
CA TYR A 118 -6.35 2.37 -0.03
C TYR A 118 -6.75 3.49 0.94
N ASP A 119 -5.79 4.20 1.49
CA ASP A 119 -5.96 5.32 2.42
C ASP A 119 -6.81 6.45 1.80
N HIS A 120 -6.52 6.77 0.54
CA HIS A 120 -7.35 7.71 -0.24
C HIS A 120 -8.76 7.17 -0.51
N TYR A 121 -8.88 5.90 -0.92
CA TYR A 121 -10.16 5.25 -1.24
C TYR A 121 -11.11 5.20 -0.04
N ILE A 122 -10.60 4.85 1.14
CA ILE A 122 -11.41 4.61 2.34
C ILE A 122 -11.80 5.91 3.06
N ALA A 123 -11.11 7.01 2.82
CA ALA A 123 -11.30 8.27 3.53
C ALA A 123 -12.77 8.73 3.58
N SER A 124 -13.43 8.82 2.42
CA SER A 124 -14.84 9.26 2.33
C SER A 124 -15.85 8.22 2.81
N LYS A 125 -15.42 6.99 3.06
CA LYS A 125 -16.26 5.90 3.59
C LYS A 125 -16.13 5.75 5.10
N ALA A 126 -14.99 6.19 5.63
CA ALA A 126 -14.70 6.13 7.05
C ALA A 126 -14.99 7.45 7.78
N PHE A 127 -14.86 8.59 7.09
CA PHE A 127 -14.96 9.92 7.69
C PHE A 127 -15.96 10.83 6.99
N LYS A 128 -16.61 11.70 7.77
CA LYS A 128 -17.52 12.75 7.27
C LYS A 128 -16.70 13.94 6.78
N ILE A 129 -16.17 13.85 5.57
CA ILE A 129 -15.34 14.90 4.96
C ILE A 129 -16.23 16.05 4.54
N PRO A 130 -16.04 17.29 5.07
CA PRO A 130 -16.81 18.46 4.64
C PRO A 130 -16.55 18.76 3.15
N SER A 131 -17.61 19.14 2.42
CA SER A 131 -17.54 19.42 0.98
C SER A 131 -16.62 20.59 0.61
N ASN A 132 -16.41 21.54 1.55
CA ASN A 132 -15.51 22.69 1.41
C ASN A 132 -14.07 22.38 1.85
N ASN A 133 -13.82 21.23 2.46
CA ASN A 133 -12.51 20.79 2.92
C ASN A 133 -11.80 19.85 1.92
N ARG A 134 -12.16 19.93 0.67
CA ARG A 134 -11.30 19.47 -0.41
C ARG A 134 -10.11 20.41 -0.42
N GLY A 135 -9.12 20.10 0.45
CA GLY A 135 -7.95 20.94 0.63
C GLY A 135 -7.36 21.39 -0.69
N ALA A 136 -6.50 22.38 -0.70
CA ALA A 136 -5.92 23.03 -1.88
C ALA A 136 -5.29 22.08 -2.93
N ARG A 137 -5.32 20.76 -2.68
CA ARG A 137 -4.87 19.67 -3.58
C ARG A 137 -5.90 18.54 -3.77
N GLY A 138 -7.14 18.69 -3.33
CA GLY A 138 -8.28 17.87 -3.76
C GLY A 138 -8.36 16.42 -3.27
N ALA A 139 -7.37 15.86 -2.59
CA ALA A 139 -7.37 14.49 -2.12
C ALA A 139 -7.41 14.43 -0.59
N SER A 140 -8.32 13.61 -0.05
CA SER A 140 -8.37 13.32 1.38
C SER A 140 -7.91 11.90 1.63
N PHE A 141 -7.07 11.70 2.65
CA PHE A 141 -6.59 10.41 3.10
C PHE A 141 -7.15 10.11 4.49
N ALA A 142 -7.53 8.88 4.75
CA ALA A 142 -8.16 8.49 6.01
C ALA A 142 -7.21 8.69 7.21
N SER A 143 -5.92 8.39 7.06
CA SER A 143 -4.89 8.65 8.07
C SER A 143 -4.81 10.13 8.46
N SER A 144 -4.86 11.02 7.47
CA SER A 144 -4.87 12.47 7.70
C SER A 144 -6.18 12.94 8.32
N CYS A 145 -7.33 12.38 7.91
CA CYS A 145 -8.63 12.67 8.51
C CYS A 145 -8.66 12.28 9.99
N TRP A 146 -8.10 11.12 10.33
CA TRP A 146 -8.07 10.64 11.70
C TRP A 146 -7.24 11.55 12.61
N LEU A 147 -6.03 11.95 12.19
CA LEU A 147 -5.18 12.87 12.94
C LEU A 147 -5.75 14.30 13.03
N ALA A 148 -6.61 14.70 12.10
CA ALA A 148 -7.29 15.98 12.11
C ALA A 148 -8.66 15.93 12.86
N ASP A 149 -8.93 14.87 13.62
CA ASP A 149 -10.18 14.67 14.37
C ASP A 149 -11.46 14.80 13.53
N VAL A 150 -11.37 14.46 12.23
CA VAL A 150 -12.56 14.45 11.38
C VAL A 150 -13.51 13.38 11.87
N THR A 151 -14.78 13.75 12.07
CA THR A 151 -15.81 12.84 12.59
C THR A 151 -15.90 11.55 11.77
N SER A 152 -15.71 10.41 12.41
CA SER A 152 -15.88 9.10 11.78
C SER A 152 -17.34 8.75 11.53
N ILE A 153 -17.56 7.94 10.49
CA ILE A 153 -18.87 7.36 10.20
C ILE A 153 -19.02 6.12 11.08
N LYS A 154 -20.08 6.06 11.88
CA LYS A 154 -20.34 4.93 12.79
C LYS A 154 -20.54 3.63 12.01
N HIS A 155 -19.52 2.77 12.05
CA HIS A 155 -19.56 1.43 11.50
C HIS A 155 -18.52 0.54 12.18
N PRO A 156 -18.78 -0.75 12.46
CA PRO A 156 -17.82 -1.62 13.16
C PRO A 156 -16.45 -1.71 12.46
N LEU A 157 -16.41 -1.73 11.12
CA LEU A 157 -15.16 -1.73 10.37
C LEU A 157 -14.40 -0.40 10.52
N ASN A 158 -15.09 0.75 10.57
CA ASN A 158 -14.42 2.03 10.75
C ASN A 158 -13.76 2.12 12.13
N GLN A 159 -14.41 1.58 13.18
CA GLN A 159 -13.79 1.48 14.53
C GLN A 159 -12.51 0.63 14.50
N ARG A 160 -12.48 -0.43 13.70
CA ARG A 160 -11.27 -1.25 13.53
C ARG A 160 -10.19 -0.51 12.74
N LEU A 161 -10.56 0.26 11.71
CA LEU A 161 -9.65 1.12 10.96
C LEU A 161 -9.04 2.20 11.88
N GLU A 162 -9.86 2.86 12.70
CA GLU A 162 -9.38 3.82 13.70
C GLU A 162 -8.38 3.17 14.68
N ARG A 163 -8.60 1.90 15.04
CA ARG A 163 -7.64 1.15 15.86
C ARG A 163 -6.32 0.92 15.12
N VAL A 164 -6.33 0.68 13.80
CA VAL A 164 -5.08 0.61 13.00
C VAL A 164 -4.31 1.93 13.13
N PHE A 165 -4.99 3.06 12.96
CA PHE A 165 -4.35 4.37 13.10
C PHE A 165 -3.85 4.62 14.53
N ALA A 166 -4.68 4.36 15.54
CA ALA A 166 -4.27 4.52 16.93
C ALA A 166 -3.04 3.65 17.26
N THR A 167 -3.03 2.38 16.85
CA THR A 167 -1.88 1.49 17.06
C THR A 167 -0.62 2.00 16.37
N THR A 168 -0.75 2.66 15.21
CA THR A 168 0.41 3.16 14.46
C THR A 168 0.93 4.48 15.01
N PHE A 169 0.04 5.37 15.45
CA PHE A 169 0.41 6.76 15.75
C PHE A 169 0.56 7.05 17.24
N LEU A 170 -0.12 6.30 18.12
CA LEU A 170 -0.14 6.60 19.55
C LEU A 170 0.73 5.62 20.35
N SER A 171 1.23 6.10 21.47
CA SER A 171 1.82 5.29 22.53
C SER A 171 0.83 4.22 23.04
N HIS A 172 1.33 3.22 23.74
CA HIS A 172 0.51 2.10 24.22
C HIS A 172 -0.66 2.55 25.11
N ASP A 173 -0.49 3.61 25.91
CA ASP A 173 -1.52 4.20 26.75
C ASP A 173 -2.44 5.19 26.00
N GLY A 174 -2.12 5.52 24.75
CA GLY A 174 -2.88 6.42 23.91
C GLY A 174 -2.81 7.90 24.27
N LEU A 175 -1.87 8.29 25.14
CA LEU A 175 -1.77 9.67 25.63
C LEU A 175 -0.81 10.53 24.81
N ASP A 176 0.22 9.90 24.24
CA ASP A 176 1.27 10.57 23.48
C ASP A 176 1.43 9.97 22.09
N SER A 177 2.29 10.58 21.25
CA SER A 177 2.74 9.98 19.99
C SER A 177 3.60 8.75 20.27
N HIS A 178 3.55 7.77 19.36
CA HIS A 178 4.47 6.64 19.39
C HIS A 178 5.89 7.09 19.01
N GLU A 179 6.92 6.50 19.62
CA GLU A 179 8.33 6.79 19.31
C GLU A 179 8.67 6.69 17.81
N TYR A 180 7.97 5.88 17.05
CA TYR A 180 8.09 5.81 15.60
C TYR A 180 7.83 7.16 14.94
N ILE A 181 6.85 7.92 15.44
CA ILE A 181 6.53 9.26 14.94
C ILE A 181 7.66 10.23 15.29
N ASP A 182 8.13 10.19 16.52
CA ASP A 182 9.18 11.07 17.00
C ASP A 182 10.48 10.88 16.21
N ARG A 183 10.82 9.61 15.89
CA ARG A 183 11.95 9.28 15.00
C ARG A 183 11.76 9.83 13.59
N ALA A 184 10.56 9.72 13.03
CA ALA A 184 10.26 10.26 11.70
C ALA A 184 10.36 11.79 11.65
N VAL A 185 9.89 12.48 12.69
CA VAL A 185 10.04 13.94 12.84
C VAL A 185 11.51 14.34 12.94
N ALA A 186 12.31 13.60 13.72
CA ALA A 186 13.75 13.84 13.85
C ALA A 186 14.47 13.68 12.51
N LEU A 187 14.12 12.66 11.73
CA LEU A 187 14.66 12.44 10.37
C LEU A 187 14.26 13.56 9.41
N ASP A 188 13.00 14.01 9.42
CA ASP A 188 12.57 15.13 8.61
C ASP A 188 13.34 16.41 8.92
N ASN A 189 13.58 16.69 10.21
CA ASN A 189 14.39 17.81 10.64
C ASN A 189 15.83 17.68 10.15
N GLN A 190 16.42 16.48 10.22
CA GLN A 190 17.78 16.21 9.72
C GLN A 190 17.88 16.41 8.20
N TYR A 191 16.85 16.00 7.44
CA TYR A 191 16.82 16.15 5.98
C TYR A 191 16.32 17.51 5.49
N GLY A 192 15.86 18.38 6.39
CA GLY A 192 15.35 19.70 6.07
C GLY A 192 14.08 19.68 5.21
N ARG A 193 13.25 18.66 5.34
CA ARG A 193 11.99 18.52 4.59
C ARG A 193 10.92 17.82 5.42
N LEU A 194 9.67 18.24 5.25
CA LEU A 194 8.51 17.54 5.82
C LEU A 194 8.03 16.48 4.83
N TYR A 195 8.30 15.23 5.12
CA TYR A 195 7.89 14.09 4.30
C TYR A 195 7.63 12.82 5.13
N LEU A 196 8.65 12.33 5.84
CA LEU A 196 8.60 11.07 6.57
C LEU A 196 7.59 11.08 7.72
N SER A 197 7.36 12.22 8.34
CA SER A 197 6.41 12.39 9.45
C SER A 197 4.99 12.75 9.00
N THR A 198 4.72 12.83 7.70
CA THR A 198 3.35 13.01 7.23
C THR A 198 2.51 11.75 7.49
N PRO A 199 1.22 11.87 7.87
CA PRO A 199 0.38 10.73 8.21
C PRO A 199 0.33 9.65 7.13
N THR A 200 0.22 10.07 5.88
CA THR A 200 0.16 9.17 4.72
C THR A 200 1.42 8.35 4.55
N GLU A 201 2.59 8.97 4.71
CA GLU A 201 3.89 8.32 4.59
C GLU A 201 4.20 7.42 5.79
N LEU A 202 3.83 7.84 7.00
CA LEU A 202 3.96 7.02 8.20
C LEU A 202 3.17 5.72 8.07
N MET A 203 1.91 5.82 7.64
CA MET A 203 1.06 4.64 7.42
C MET A 203 1.56 3.76 6.28
N ALA A 204 1.98 4.34 5.15
CA ALA A 204 2.46 3.57 4.00
C ALA A 204 3.72 2.78 4.37
N ARG A 205 4.68 3.38 5.08
CA ARG A 205 5.87 2.69 5.56
C ARG A 205 5.57 1.65 6.63
N ALA A 206 4.65 1.94 7.55
CA ALA A 206 4.21 0.95 8.54
C ALA A 206 3.56 -0.27 7.87
N PHE A 207 2.69 -0.05 6.91
CA PHE A 207 2.04 -1.10 6.12
C PHE A 207 3.06 -1.92 5.32
N GLU A 208 3.91 -1.27 4.55
CA GLU A 208 4.99 -1.89 3.77
C GLU A 208 5.87 -2.80 4.64
N ALA A 209 6.30 -2.31 5.80
CA ALA A 209 7.10 -3.07 6.75
C ALA A 209 6.36 -4.29 7.32
N CYS A 210 5.05 -4.17 7.57
CA CYS A 210 4.21 -5.29 7.99
C CYS A 210 4.11 -6.35 6.89
N ILE A 211 3.91 -5.95 5.64
CA ILE A 211 3.84 -6.87 4.50
C ILE A 211 5.18 -7.61 4.30
N GLU A 212 6.31 -6.89 4.36
CA GLU A 212 7.64 -7.50 4.24
C GLU A 212 7.94 -8.52 5.36
N SER A 213 7.36 -8.31 6.54
CA SER A 213 7.58 -9.19 7.71
C SER A 213 6.70 -10.43 7.69
N TYR A 214 5.83 -10.63 6.71
CA TYR A 214 4.95 -11.80 6.67
C TYR A 214 5.76 -13.08 6.42
N PRO A 215 5.70 -14.09 7.32
CA PRO A 215 6.68 -15.17 7.33
C PRO A 215 6.56 -16.16 6.17
N GLU A 216 5.35 -16.34 5.61
CA GLU A 216 5.07 -17.39 4.61
C GLU A 216 5.26 -16.89 3.18
N ILE A 217 5.40 -15.58 2.97
CA ILE A 217 5.52 -14.97 1.65
C ILE A 217 6.73 -14.04 1.61
N SER A 218 7.56 -14.23 0.59
CA SER A 218 8.61 -13.30 0.22
C SER A 218 8.47 -12.96 -1.26
N ASN A 219 8.08 -11.73 -1.55
CA ASN A 219 7.90 -11.26 -2.92
C ASN A 219 8.64 -9.94 -3.12
N PRO A 220 9.84 -9.99 -3.74
CA PRO A 220 10.65 -8.80 -3.98
C PRO A 220 10.03 -7.78 -4.93
N TYR A 221 9.00 -8.13 -5.69
CA TYR A 221 8.26 -7.18 -6.51
C TYR A 221 7.21 -6.43 -5.68
N LEU A 222 6.64 -7.06 -4.66
CA LEU A 222 5.69 -6.46 -3.72
C LEU A 222 6.38 -5.52 -2.73
N VAL A 223 7.43 -6.02 -2.04
CA VAL A 223 8.30 -5.27 -1.12
C VAL A 223 9.73 -5.81 -1.21
N TYR A 224 10.73 -4.93 -1.27
CA TYR A 224 12.12 -5.35 -1.43
C TYR A 224 13.08 -4.67 -0.45
N GLU A 225 13.59 -5.47 0.48
CA GLU A 225 14.66 -5.08 1.42
C GLU A 225 14.42 -3.74 2.16
N THR A 226 13.18 -3.38 2.36
CA THR A 226 12.76 -2.17 3.06
C THR A 226 13.33 -2.13 4.46
N LEU A 227 13.21 -3.24 5.19
CA LEU A 227 13.71 -3.37 6.57
C LEU A 227 15.23 -3.47 6.69
N LYS A 228 15.94 -3.64 5.57
CA LYS A 228 17.42 -3.60 5.51
C LYS A 228 17.95 -2.27 4.99
N SER A 229 17.07 -1.32 4.69
CA SER A 229 17.45 -0.03 4.13
C SER A 229 18.17 0.86 5.15
N GLN A 230 18.89 1.86 4.65
CA GLN A 230 19.48 2.89 5.51
C GLN A 230 18.41 3.66 6.30
N LEU A 231 17.24 3.87 5.71
CA LEU A 231 16.11 4.52 6.38
C LEU A 231 15.60 3.66 7.54
N ALA A 232 15.53 2.33 7.38
CA ALA A 232 15.16 1.43 8.47
C ALA A 232 16.19 1.45 9.60
N THR A 233 17.48 1.43 9.27
CA THR A 233 18.58 1.55 10.25
C THR A 233 18.50 2.87 11.02
N ALA A 234 18.08 3.95 10.36
CA ALA A 234 17.88 5.26 10.98
C ALA A 234 16.57 5.39 11.79
N GLY A 235 15.75 4.32 11.87
CA GLY A 235 14.50 4.32 12.64
C GLY A 235 13.29 4.83 11.88
N GLY A 236 13.38 4.98 10.56
CA GLY A 236 12.28 5.45 9.71
C GLY A 236 11.13 4.45 9.50
N TYR A 237 11.21 3.27 10.10
CA TYR A 237 10.17 2.24 10.10
C TYR A 237 9.83 1.79 11.54
N PRO A 238 8.63 1.24 11.79
CA PRO A 238 8.31 0.64 13.08
C PRO A 238 9.29 -0.48 13.44
N ASP A 239 9.64 -0.60 14.71
CA ASP A 239 10.43 -1.71 15.21
C ASP A 239 9.64 -3.04 15.18
N LEU A 240 10.27 -4.14 15.57
CA LEU A 240 9.68 -5.47 15.44
C LEU A 240 8.38 -5.62 16.26
N GLU A 241 8.37 -5.16 17.49
CA GLU A 241 7.21 -5.28 18.37
C GLU A 241 6.05 -4.41 17.86
N HIS A 242 6.35 -3.17 17.52
CA HIS A 242 5.35 -2.24 16.97
C HIS A 242 4.79 -2.75 15.63
N ARG A 243 5.62 -3.28 14.73
CA ARG A 243 5.15 -3.91 13.48
C ARG A 243 4.18 -5.06 13.74
N GLN A 244 4.47 -5.89 14.75
CA GLN A 244 3.57 -7.01 15.08
C GLN A 244 2.22 -6.50 15.58
N GLN A 245 2.20 -5.45 16.41
CA GLN A 245 0.98 -4.83 16.89
C GLN A 245 0.17 -4.21 15.74
N ILE A 246 0.84 -3.48 14.84
CA ILE A 246 0.21 -2.89 13.64
C ILE A 246 -0.34 -4.00 12.73
N PHE A 247 0.43 -5.05 12.47
CA PHE A 247 -0.02 -6.17 11.64
C PHE A 247 -1.27 -6.84 12.22
N ASN A 248 -1.30 -7.09 13.53
CA ASN A 248 -2.47 -7.65 14.21
C ASN A 248 -3.71 -6.73 14.05
N ALA A 249 -3.53 -5.41 14.17
CA ALA A 249 -4.60 -4.45 13.95
C ALA A 249 -5.07 -4.43 12.49
N LEU A 250 -4.15 -4.51 11.53
CA LEU A 250 -4.46 -4.60 10.09
C LEU A 250 -5.29 -5.86 9.78
N ILE A 251 -4.89 -7.02 10.28
CA ILE A 251 -5.64 -8.27 10.06
C ILE A 251 -7.01 -8.21 10.76
N ALA A 252 -7.08 -7.67 11.99
CA ALA A 252 -8.35 -7.46 12.68
C ALA A 252 -9.31 -6.54 11.92
N TYR A 253 -8.81 -5.68 11.06
CA TYR A 253 -9.59 -4.84 10.15
C TYR A 253 -9.92 -5.52 8.82
N PHE A 254 -8.91 -6.07 8.13
CA PHE A 254 -9.08 -6.58 6.76
C PHE A 254 -9.80 -7.93 6.69
N GLU A 255 -9.59 -8.83 7.64
CA GLU A 255 -10.24 -10.14 7.61
C GLU A 255 -11.78 -10.06 7.69
N PRO A 256 -12.40 -9.31 8.62
CA PRO A 256 -13.85 -9.10 8.60
C PRO A 256 -14.35 -8.38 7.34
N LEU A 257 -13.55 -7.46 6.78
CA LEU A 257 -13.87 -6.81 5.51
C LEU A 257 -13.87 -7.85 4.38
N GLY A 258 -12.86 -8.73 4.31
CA GLY A 258 -12.78 -9.80 3.33
C GLY A 258 -13.98 -10.75 3.42
N ILE A 259 -14.35 -11.16 4.62
CA ILE A 259 -15.54 -11.99 4.86
C ILE A 259 -16.82 -11.28 4.38
N ALA A 260 -16.96 -9.99 4.65
CA ALA A 260 -18.13 -9.22 4.20
C ALA A 260 -18.19 -9.08 2.68
N LEU A 261 -17.05 -9.01 2.00
CA LEU A 261 -16.97 -8.89 0.53
C LEU A 261 -17.19 -10.23 -0.21
N THR A 262 -17.00 -11.35 0.49
CA THR A 262 -17.25 -12.71 -0.10
C THR A 262 -18.67 -13.21 0.12
N LYS A 263 -19.41 -12.65 1.06
CA LYS A 263 -20.84 -12.97 1.24
C LYS A 263 -21.64 -12.28 0.14
N LYS A 264 -22.13 -13.09 -0.82
CA LYS A 264 -23.11 -12.68 -1.82
C LYS A 264 -24.51 -12.61 -1.21
#